data_b760f74616ba174abf26667c404c7e96
#
_entry.id   b760f74616ba174abf26667c404c7e96
#
_cell.length_a   1.000
_cell.length_b   1.000
_cell.length_c   1.000
_cell.angle_alpha   90.00
_cell.angle_beta   90.00
_cell.angle_gamma   90.00
#
_symmetry.space_group_name_H-M   'P 1'
#
loop_
_entity.id
_entity.type
_entity.pdbx_description
1 polymer ?
#
loop_
_entity_poly.entity_id
_entity_poly.type
_entity_poly.pdbx_seq_one_letter_code
_entity_poly.pdbx_strand_id
1 'polypeptide(L)'
;FSHNKQGDNMRFVVYKHSLVLGDNNIVTKQFIVLKHDDGNLQFTDFHRYVKSTSRIKSISDDGNKRFSYVVKFLNFIFGTLALKSVDQLTLEMVREFFTLYGLSQLPEDSGKRKKSTVEKCVNAVLDFLTLYLSERKEKANLKAEELYSTTTFTNSRGRVIKRKEPNFEIYVDDSNTEKAIFRDMPNSAFEMLFSHIAHYHKDLLMVVALGAFVGLRPSEACNVRREDSPLGAGILFHQSDDQVFKIEIDLRKEMPLRSDLKPTGRIKKERLQAVPYIFLEIFLDTYNDYMTYMEGKKYEKDYGPLNLNRRGKALSYDVYYQRFRKIIREEMIPIFLKSDDAEVVFFGQLLQEHNISPHIFRHWYTTQLVLSGVSEISELMSARGDKSPESAWVYLQNKGEIAKQYGQVNNGVFDYMNWRANELFGDKLER
;
A
#
# COMPACT_ATOMS: atom_id res chain seq x y z
N PHE A 1 -31.75 -20.26 0.37
CA PHE A 1 -31.75 -19.42 -0.83
C PHE A 1 -32.91 -19.85 -1.71
N SER A 2 -34.02 -19.09 -1.68
CA SER A 2 -35.21 -19.32 -2.49
C SER A 2 -35.05 -18.59 -3.83
N HIS A 3 -35.31 -19.32 -4.89
CA HIS A 3 -35.50 -18.93 -6.30
C HIS A 3 -35.09 -17.49 -6.70
N ASN A 4 -33.96 -17.36 -7.33
CA ASN A 4 -33.62 -16.17 -8.07
C ASN A 4 -33.98 -16.31 -9.55
N LYS A 5 -34.67 -15.29 -10.04
CA LYS A 5 -34.92 -15.04 -11.45
C LYS A 5 -33.55 -14.91 -12.18
N GLN A 6 -33.46 -15.44 -13.37
CA GLN A 6 -32.34 -15.31 -14.28
C GLN A 6 -31.82 -13.86 -14.31
N GLY A 7 -30.56 -13.65 -13.92
CA GLY A 7 -29.86 -12.43 -14.26
C GLY A 7 -29.10 -11.67 -13.16
N ASP A 8 -29.29 -11.94 -11.86
CA ASP A 8 -28.56 -11.22 -10.81
C ASP A 8 -27.15 -11.79 -10.60
N ASN A 9 -26.16 -11.04 -11.03
CA ASN A 9 -24.75 -11.38 -10.84
C ASN A 9 -24.29 -11.00 -9.43
N MET A 10 -24.56 -11.87 -8.47
CA MET A 10 -24.22 -11.66 -7.05
C MET A 10 -22.79 -12.11 -6.76
N ARG A 11 -22.04 -11.32 -6.00
CA ARG A 11 -20.69 -11.69 -5.57
C ARG A 11 -20.43 -11.35 -4.11
N PHE A 12 -19.64 -12.17 -3.44
CA PHE A 12 -19.14 -11.86 -2.12
C PHE A 12 -18.06 -10.77 -2.20
N VAL A 13 -18.11 -9.83 -1.25
CA VAL A 13 -17.12 -8.77 -1.12
C VAL A 13 -16.77 -8.53 0.35
N VAL A 14 -15.59 -7.96 0.61
CA VAL A 14 -15.22 -7.54 1.97
C VAL A 14 -15.79 -6.15 2.22
N TYR A 15 -16.65 -6.02 3.21
CA TYR A 15 -17.14 -4.74 3.71
C TYR A 15 -16.34 -4.33 4.95
N LYS A 16 -15.78 -3.12 4.93
CA LYS A 16 -15.03 -2.56 6.04
C LYS A 16 -15.85 -1.51 6.77
N HIS A 17 -15.98 -1.67 8.07
CA HIS A 17 -16.66 -0.72 8.95
C HIS A 17 -15.69 -0.21 10.00
N SER A 18 -15.48 1.11 10.05
CA SER A 18 -14.60 1.75 11.02
C SER A 18 -15.41 2.30 12.19
N LEU A 19 -14.92 2.04 13.39
CA LEU A 19 -15.46 2.53 14.65
C LEU A 19 -14.39 3.41 15.32
N VAL A 20 -14.80 4.55 15.87
CA VAL A 20 -13.96 5.36 16.74
C VAL A 20 -14.20 4.90 18.18
N LEU A 21 -13.15 4.44 18.82
CA LEU A 21 -13.12 4.19 20.26
C LEU A 21 -12.64 5.45 21.00
N GLY A 22 -12.61 5.42 22.34
CA GLY A 22 -12.08 6.51 23.14
C GLY A 22 -10.71 7.00 22.65
N ASP A 23 -10.38 8.26 22.86
CA ASP A 23 -9.15 8.94 22.42
C ASP A 23 -8.91 8.93 20.90
N ASN A 24 -9.98 8.96 20.10
CA ASN A 24 -9.92 8.94 18.63
C ASN A 24 -9.21 7.72 18.03
N ASN A 25 -9.16 6.60 18.73
CA ASN A 25 -8.63 5.36 18.18
C ASN A 25 -9.60 4.75 17.17
N ILE A 26 -9.13 4.49 15.96
CA ILE A 26 -9.94 3.88 14.90
C ILE A 26 -9.74 2.36 14.92
N VAL A 27 -10.84 1.61 15.03
CA VAL A 27 -10.85 0.17 14.85
C VAL A 27 -11.66 -0.18 13.61
N THR A 28 -11.04 -0.85 12.66
CA THR A 28 -11.73 -1.31 11.44
C THR A 28 -12.14 -2.76 11.59
N LYS A 29 -13.44 -3.02 11.51
CA LYS A 29 -14.01 -4.37 11.45
C LYS A 29 -14.30 -4.74 9.99
N GLN A 30 -14.03 -5.99 9.65
CA GLN A 30 -14.33 -6.52 8.32
C GLN A 30 -15.45 -7.53 8.38
N PHE A 31 -16.33 -7.48 7.38
CA PHE A 31 -17.46 -8.37 7.19
C PHE A 31 -17.41 -8.95 5.78
N ILE A 32 -17.94 -10.15 5.61
CA ILE A 32 -18.22 -10.72 4.30
C ILE A 32 -19.67 -10.46 3.98
N VAL A 33 -19.93 -9.73 2.90
CA VAL A 33 -21.26 -9.39 2.45
C VAL A 33 -21.47 -9.86 1.01
N LEU A 34 -22.71 -10.19 0.67
CA LEU A 34 -23.12 -10.44 -0.70
C LEU A 34 -23.53 -9.11 -1.33
N LYS A 35 -22.89 -8.76 -2.43
CA LYS A 35 -23.19 -7.56 -3.21
C LYS A 35 -24.01 -7.95 -4.42
N HIS A 36 -25.18 -7.33 -4.57
CA HIS A 36 -26.08 -7.45 -5.70
C HIS A 36 -25.73 -6.44 -6.81
N ASP A 37 -26.19 -6.67 -8.03
CA ASP A 37 -25.94 -5.77 -9.17
C ASP A 37 -26.55 -4.38 -8.99
N ASP A 38 -27.67 -4.28 -8.28
CA ASP A 38 -28.30 -3.01 -7.89
C ASP A 38 -27.51 -2.22 -6.84
N GLY A 39 -26.38 -2.78 -6.36
CA GLY A 39 -25.51 -2.19 -5.36
C GLY A 39 -25.90 -2.50 -3.91
N ASN A 40 -27.01 -3.17 -3.68
CA ASN A 40 -27.41 -3.58 -2.34
C ASN A 40 -26.42 -4.56 -1.72
N LEU A 41 -26.25 -4.46 -0.40
CA LEU A 41 -25.34 -5.29 0.38
C LEU A 41 -26.13 -6.14 1.38
N GLN A 42 -26.01 -7.45 1.30
CA GLN A 42 -26.58 -8.37 2.24
C GLN A 42 -25.50 -8.95 3.15
N PHE A 43 -25.63 -8.78 4.46
CA PHE A 43 -24.69 -9.35 5.43
C PHE A 43 -24.81 -10.87 5.48
N THR A 44 -23.66 -11.53 5.63
CA THR A 44 -23.58 -12.98 5.81
C THR A 44 -22.89 -13.32 7.13
N ASP A 45 -23.06 -14.56 7.60
CA ASP A 45 -22.39 -15.05 8.81
C ASP A 45 -20.95 -15.54 8.56
N PHE A 46 -20.49 -15.60 7.32
CA PHE A 46 -19.17 -16.14 6.98
C PHE A 46 -18.01 -15.42 7.68
N HIS A 47 -18.16 -14.11 7.96
CA HIS A 47 -17.15 -13.34 8.67
C HIS A 47 -16.83 -13.89 10.07
N ARG A 48 -17.75 -14.64 10.71
CA ARG A 48 -17.57 -15.24 12.04
C ARG A 48 -16.49 -16.33 12.02
N TYR A 49 -16.28 -16.98 10.88
CA TYR A 49 -15.32 -18.06 10.67
C TYR A 49 -13.97 -17.59 10.19
N VAL A 50 -13.81 -16.31 9.82
CA VAL A 50 -12.52 -15.70 9.47
C VAL A 50 -11.86 -15.16 10.75
N LYS A 51 -11.41 -16.05 11.63
CA LYS A 51 -10.83 -15.63 12.92
C LYS A 51 -9.33 -15.36 12.79
N SER A 52 -8.86 -14.31 13.47
CA SER A 52 -7.48 -14.27 13.93
C SER A 52 -7.36 -15.20 15.14
N THR A 53 -6.22 -15.84 15.30
CA THR A 53 -5.93 -16.79 16.39
C THR A 53 -5.97 -16.14 17.78
N SER A 54 -5.89 -14.82 17.90
CA SER A 54 -5.95 -14.07 19.14
C SER A 54 -7.27 -13.30 19.30
N ARG A 55 -7.86 -13.38 20.49
CA ARG A 55 -8.98 -12.51 20.88
C ARG A 55 -8.51 -11.10 21.24
N ILE A 56 -7.25 -10.95 21.63
CA ILE A 56 -6.60 -9.66 21.90
C ILE A 56 -6.08 -9.17 20.55
N LYS A 57 -6.61 -8.05 20.08
CA LYS A 57 -6.26 -7.44 18.80
C LYS A 57 -5.57 -6.12 19.02
N SER A 58 -4.50 -5.85 18.29
CA SER A 58 -3.95 -4.50 18.20
C SER A 58 -4.94 -3.60 17.44
N ILE A 59 -5.04 -2.35 17.84
CA ILE A 59 -5.82 -1.33 17.11
C ILE A 59 -5.31 -1.18 15.68
N SER A 60 -4.00 -1.39 15.47
CA SER A 60 -3.36 -1.35 14.16
C SER A 60 -3.60 -2.61 13.31
N ASP A 61 -4.23 -3.65 13.83
CA ASP A 61 -4.54 -4.87 13.09
C ASP A 61 -5.81 -4.66 12.26
N ASP A 62 -5.64 -4.34 10.98
CA ASP A 62 -6.74 -4.11 10.03
C ASP A 62 -7.41 -5.40 9.53
N GLY A 63 -7.19 -6.49 10.27
CA GLY A 63 -7.81 -7.79 9.96
C GLY A 63 -7.27 -8.43 8.69
N ASN A 64 -6.11 -8.02 8.26
CA ASN A 64 -5.29 -8.58 7.19
C ASN A 64 -6.05 -9.07 5.93
N LYS A 65 -5.33 -9.59 4.96
CA LYS A 65 -5.86 -10.10 3.68
C LYS A 65 -6.66 -11.42 3.79
N ARG A 66 -6.84 -11.99 5.00
CA ARG A 66 -7.55 -13.28 5.19
C ARG A 66 -8.98 -13.22 4.66
N PHE A 67 -9.69 -12.13 4.94
CA PHE A 67 -11.04 -11.91 4.41
C PHE A 67 -11.09 -11.94 2.88
N SER A 68 -10.12 -11.31 2.24
CA SER A 68 -10.05 -11.29 0.77
C SER A 68 -9.79 -12.69 0.18
N TYR A 69 -9.00 -13.53 0.85
CA TYR A 69 -8.77 -14.90 0.41
C TYR A 69 -10.04 -15.75 0.56
N VAL A 70 -10.72 -15.64 1.70
CA VAL A 70 -11.98 -16.36 1.92
C VAL A 70 -13.06 -15.91 0.94
N VAL A 71 -13.16 -14.60 0.64
CA VAL A 71 -14.09 -14.07 -0.35
C VAL A 71 -13.80 -14.64 -1.75
N LYS A 72 -12.54 -14.76 -2.17
CA LYS A 72 -12.17 -15.39 -3.44
C LYS A 72 -12.64 -16.86 -3.49
N PHE A 73 -12.42 -17.59 -2.40
CA PHE A 73 -12.90 -18.97 -2.28
C PHE A 73 -14.43 -19.06 -2.34
N LEU A 74 -15.16 -18.20 -1.62
CA LEU A 74 -16.62 -18.17 -1.65
C LEU A 74 -17.14 -17.82 -3.06
N ASN A 75 -16.53 -16.87 -3.75
CA ASN A 75 -16.92 -16.55 -5.12
C ASN A 75 -16.65 -17.72 -6.08
N PHE A 76 -15.60 -18.49 -5.87
CA PHE A 76 -15.34 -19.70 -6.64
C PHE A 76 -16.41 -20.77 -6.42
N ILE A 77 -16.72 -21.14 -5.17
CA ILE A 77 -17.66 -22.22 -4.88
C ILE A 77 -19.12 -21.86 -5.22
N PHE A 78 -19.53 -20.61 -4.98
CA PHE A 78 -20.90 -20.17 -5.28
C PHE A 78 -21.06 -19.65 -6.72
N GLY A 79 -20.04 -19.01 -7.28
CA GLY A 79 -20.08 -18.44 -8.63
C GLY A 79 -19.66 -19.45 -9.70
N THR A 80 -18.48 -20.06 -9.58
CA THR A 80 -17.94 -20.98 -10.60
C THR A 80 -18.53 -22.38 -10.48
N LEU A 81 -18.56 -22.95 -9.26
CA LEU A 81 -19.12 -24.30 -9.03
C LEU A 81 -20.63 -24.28 -8.80
N ALA A 82 -21.25 -23.11 -8.70
CA ALA A 82 -22.68 -22.91 -8.49
C ALA A 82 -23.29 -23.73 -7.32
N LEU A 83 -22.51 -23.91 -6.24
CA LEU A 83 -23.00 -24.58 -5.04
C LEU A 83 -24.11 -23.75 -4.35
N LYS A 84 -25.06 -24.41 -3.73
CA LYS A 84 -26.11 -23.76 -2.95
C LYS A 84 -25.75 -23.56 -1.49
N SER A 85 -24.80 -24.34 -0.97
CA SER A 85 -24.31 -24.30 0.41
C SER A 85 -22.85 -24.76 0.47
N VAL A 86 -22.08 -24.22 1.40
CA VAL A 86 -20.73 -24.72 1.74
C VAL A 86 -20.80 -26.18 2.24
N ASP A 87 -21.94 -26.61 2.78
CA ASP A 87 -22.15 -27.99 3.26
C ASP A 87 -22.03 -29.05 2.14
N GLN A 88 -22.21 -28.64 0.86
CA GLN A 88 -22.06 -29.49 -0.33
C GLN A 88 -20.60 -29.66 -0.78
N LEU A 89 -19.67 -28.99 -0.14
CA LEU A 89 -18.27 -28.97 -0.50
C LEU A 89 -17.64 -30.37 -0.34
N THR A 90 -16.78 -30.74 -1.27
CA THR A 90 -15.93 -31.92 -1.23
C THR A 90 -14.46 -31.54 -1.17
N LEU A 91 -13.59 -32.47 -0.74
CA LEU A 91 -12.15 -32.25 -0.72
C LEU A 91 -11.58 -31.93 -2.11
N GLU A 92 -12.12 -32.55 -3.16
CA GLU A 92 -11.70 -32.34 -4.54
C GLU A 92 -12.00 -30.91 -5.00
N MET A 93 -13.15 -30.33 -4.65
CA MET A 93 -13.47 -28.95 -4.95
C MET A 93 -12.53 -27.95 -4.24
N VAL A 94 -12.11 -28.25 -3.02
CA VAL A 94 -11.11 -27.44 -2.28
C VAL A 94 -9.77 -27.52 -2.97
N ARG A 95 -9.36 -28.71 -3.37
CA ARG A 95 -8.11 -28.93 -4.13
C ARG A 95 -8.13 -28.20 -5.48
N GLU A 96 -9.23 -28.27 -6.22
CA GLU A 96 -9.42 -27.56 -7.48
C GLU A 96 -9.24 -26.05 -7.30
N PHE A 97 -9.88 -25.46 -6.29
CA PHE A 97 -9.68 -24.03 -5.99
C PHE A 97 -8.20 -23.69 -5.79
N PHE A 98 -7.48 -24.46 -4.98
CA PHE A 98 -6.08 -24.15 -4.71
C PHE A 98 -5.16 -24.42 -5.90
N THR A 99 -5.49 -25.38 -6.75
CA THR A 99 -4.78 -25.62 -8.00
C THR A 99 -4.94 -24.41 -8.94
N LEU A 100 -6.16 -23.97 -9.19
CA LEU A 100 -6.42 -22.77 -10.01
C LEU A 100 -5.83 -21.50 -9.39
N TYR A 101 -5.94 -21.35 -8.07
CA TYR A 101 -5.38 -20.20 -7.37
C TYR A 101 -3.85 -20.18 -7.43
N GLY A 102 -3.20 -21.33 -7.22
CA GLY A 102 -1.73 -21.45 -7.25
C GLY A 102 -1.15 -21.21 -8.63
N LEU A 103 -1.83 -21.69 -9.68
CA LEU A 103 -1.46 -21.49 -11.08
C LEU A 103 -1.92 -20.14 -11.67
N SER A 104 -2.59 -19.30 -10.86
CA SER A 104 -3.14 -18.00 -11.30
C SER A 104 -4.14 -18.11 -12.46
N GLN A 105 -4.99 -19.13 -12.42
CA GLN A 105 -5.98 -19.47 -13.47
C GLN A 105 -7.43 -19.15 -13.05
N LEU A 106 -7.66 -18.51 -11.92
CA LEU A 106 -9.01 -18.03 -11.60
C LEU A 106 -9.44 -16.92 -12.56
N PRO A 107 -10.75 -16.80 -12.88
CA PRO A 107 -11.26 -15.82 -13.85
C PRO A 107 -10.88 -14.36 -13.56
N GLU A 108 -10.66 -14.02 -12.28
CA GLU A 108 -10.30 -12.67 -11.84
C GLU A 108 -8.78 -12.44 -11.79
N ASP A 109 -7.96 -13.39 -12.22
CA ASP A 109 -6.51 -13.32 -12.06
C ASP A 109 -5.85 -12.48 -13.15
N SER A 110 -5.01 -11.55 -12.72
CA SER A 110 -4.29 -10.63 -13.62
C SER A 110 -2.76 -10.84 -13.62
N GLY A 111 -2.26 -11.92 -13.00
CA GLY A 111 -0.81 -12.18 -12.95
C GLY A 111 -0.42 -13.30 -12.00
N LYS A 112 0.82 -13.78 -12.15
CA LYS A 112 1.39 -14.88 -11.37
C LYS A 112 1.51 -14.55 -9.88
N ARG A 113 1.36 -15.56 -9.03
CA ARG A 113 1.43 -15.41 -7.57
C ARG A 113 2.72 -15.98 -7.01
N LYS A 114 3.30 -15.26 -6.05
CA LYS A 114 4.44 -15.78 -5.28
C LYS A 114 3.96 -16.89 -4.32
N LYS A 115 4.78 -17.91 -4.11
CA LYS A 115 4.54 -19.01 -3.18
C LYS A 115 4.05 -18.53 -1.81
N SER A 116 4.68 -17.50 -1.23
CA SER A 116 4.27 -16.93 0.07
C SER A 116 2.86 -16.32 0.07
N THR A 117 2.35 -15.89 -1.08
CA THR A 117 0.96 -15.40 -1.22
C THR A 117 -0.03 -16.56 -1.27
N VAL A 118 0.35 -17.64 -1.96
CA VAL A 118 -0.47 -18.87 -2.01
C VAL A 118 -0.55 -19.51 -0.62
N GLU A 119 0.56 -19.62 0.10
CA GLU A 119 0.58 -20.14 1.48
C GLU A 119 -0.35 -19.35 2.42
N LYS A 120 -0.36 -18.02 2.31
CA LYS A 120 -1.29 -17.17 3.09
C LYS A 120 -2.76 -17.42 2.74
N CYS A 121 -3.06 -17.64 1.47
CA CYS A 121 -4.39 -17.99 1.01
C CYS A 121 -4.83 -19.35 1.55
N VAL A 122 -3.97 -20.37 1.40
CA VAL A 122 -4.19 -21.73 1.90
C VAL A 122 -4.52 -21.70 3.39
N ASN A 123 -3.67 -21.08 4.20
CA ASN A 123 -3.88 -20.98 5.65
C ASN A 123 -5.18 -20.25 5.99
N ALA A 124 -5.53 -19.17 5.26
CA ALA A 124 -6.74 -18.42 5.54
C ALA A 124 -8.01 -19.21 5.22
N VAL A 125 -8.04 -19.90 4.07
CA VAL A 125 -9.21 -20.66 3.62
C VAL A 125 -9.37 -21.96 4.41
N LEU A 126 -8.29 -22.68 4.70
CA LEU A 126 -8.34 -23.91 5.49
C LEU A 126 -8.73 -23.62 6.94
N ASP A 127 -8.25 -22.55 7.56
CA ASP A 127 -8.69 -22.12 8.89
C ASP A 127 -10.20 -21.79 8.90
N PHE A 128 -10.67 -21.07 7.87
CA PHE A 128 -12.08 -20.76 7.69
C PHE A 128 -12.93 -22.05 7.59
N LEU A 129 -12.53 -22.97 6.71
CA LEU A 129 -13.24 -24.24 6.52
C LEU A 129 -13.23 -25.08 7.80
N THR A 130 -12.08 -25.17 8.48
CA THR A 130 -11.97 -25.93 9.74
C THR A 130 -12.99 -25.43 10.78
N LEU A 131 -13.11 -24.11 10.92
CA LEU A 131 -14.08 -23.53 11.88
C LEU A 131 -15.51 -23.76 11.43
N TYR A 132 -15.81 -23.52 10.15
CA TYR A 132 -17.16 -23.68 9.60
C TYR A 132 -17.65 -25.13 9.70
N LEU A 133 -16.82 -26.07 9.24
CA LEU A 133 -17.15 -27.50 9.24
C LEU A 133 -17.23 -28.07 10.65
N SER A 134 -16.43 -27.58 11.60
CA SER A 134 -16.49 -28.01 13.00
C SER A 134 -17.83 -27.70 13.68
N GLU A 135 -18.51 -26.61 13.29
CA GLU A 135 -19.83 -26.24 13.79
C GLU A 135 -20.96 -27.00 13.05
N ARG A 136 -20.68 -27.65 11.90
CA ARG A 136 -21.68 -28.27 11.01
C ARG A 136 -21.41 -29.74 10.71
N LYS A 137 -20.78 -30.45 11.64
CA LYS A 137 -20.30 -31.83 11.49
C LYS A 137 -21.34 -32.83 10.90
N GLU A 138 -22.60 -32.66 11.24
CA GLU A 138 -23.65 -33.57 10.81
C GLU A 138 -24.29 -33.24 9.45
N LYS A 139 -24.06 -32.02 8.95
CA LYS A 139 -24.67 -31.49 7.70
C LYS A 139 -23.74 -31.39 6.54
N ALA A 140 -22.43 -31.32 6.82
CA ALA A 140 -21.43 -31.11 5.80
C ALA A 140 -20.91 -32.42 5.22
N ASN A 141 -20.77 -32.50 3.90
CA ASN A 141 -20.19 -33.64 3.20
C ASN A 141 -18.71 -33.84 3.51
N LEU A 142 -17.97 -32.71 3.70
CA LEU A 142 -16.55 -32.70 4.03
C LEU A 142 -16.36 -32.55 5.54
N LYS A 143 -15.49 -33.34 6.14
CA LYS A 143 -15.13 -33.21 7.56
C LYS A 143 -13.87 -32.36 7.72
N ALA A 144 -13.77 -31.61 8.82
CA ALA A 144 -12.63 -30.74 9.09
C ALA A 144 -11.31 -31.50 9.18
N GLU A 145 -11.34 -32.75 9.64
CA GLU A 145 -10.18 -33.64 9.77
C GLU A 145 -9.60 -34.04 8.41
N GLU A 146 -10.42 -34.09 7.36
CA GLU A 146 -10.00 -34.47 6.00
C GLU A 146 -9.17 -33.37 5.31
N LEU A 147 -9.22 -32.15 5.80
CA LEU A 147 -8.47 -31.02 5.23
C LEU A 147 -6.96 -31.12 5.45
N TYR A 148 -6.52 -31.87 6.47
CA TYR A 148 -5.13 -31.89 6.89
C TYR A 148 -4.61 -33.29 7.13
N SER A 149 -3.32 -33.47 6.81
CA SER A 149 -2.48 -34.56 7.31
C SER A 149 -1.54 -34.03 8.38
N THR A 150 -1.15 -34.92 9.31
CA THR A 150 -0.16 -34.59 10.33
C THR A 150 1.15 -35.33 10.02
N THR A 151 2.16 -34.59 9.61
CA THR A 151 3.51 -35.11 9.40
C THR A 151 4.36 -34.87 10.65
N THR A 152 5.20 -35.82 10.98
CA THR A 152 6.16 -35.69 12.07
C THR A 152 7.57 -35.70 11.50
N PHE A 153 8.38 -34.73 11.88
CA PHE A 153 9.79 -34.69 11.51
C PHE A 153 10.64 -34.33 12.73
N THR A 154 11.86 -34.86 12.76
CA THR A 154 12.82 -34.53 13.80
C THR A 154 13.72 -33.41 13.31
N ASN A 155 13.77 -32.29 14.05
CA ASN A 155 14.67 -31.20 13.70
C ASN A 155 16.14 -31.54 14.00
N SER A 156 17.06 -30.65 13.55
CA SER A 156 18.51 -30.80 13.77
C SER A 156 18.93 -30.85 15.24
N ARG A 157 18.04 -30.55 16.19
CA ARG A 157 18.25 -30.62 17.65
C ARG A 157 17.61 -31.87 18.28
N GLY A 158 17.19 -32.87 17.49
CA GLY A 158 16.57 -34.09 17.95
C GLY A 158 15.14 -33.97 18.50
N ARG A 159 14.48 -32.82 18.33
CA ARG A 159 13.09 -32.63 18.78
C ARG A 159 12.11 -33.06 17.69
N VAL A 160 11.14 -33.89 18.06
CA VAL A 160 10.05 -34.29 17.18
C VAL A 160 9.05 -33.12 17.07
N ILE A 161 8.86 -32.60 15.87
CA ILE A 161 7.92 -31.55 15.55
C ILE A 161 6.78 -32.16 14.75
N LYS A 162 5.54 -31.94 15.21
CA LYS A 162 4.33 -32.28 14.45
C LYS A 162 3.95 -31.08 13.60
N ARG A 163 3.91 -31.27 12.29
CA ARG A 163 3.47 -30.24 11.34
C ARG A 163 2.13 -30.66 10.74
N LYS A 164 1.20 -29.73 10.76
CA LYS A 164 -0.11 -29.88 10.13
C LYS A 164 0.00 -29.33 8.72
N GLU A 165 -0.20 -30.16 7.71
CA GLU A 165 -0.11 -29.79 6.29
C GLU A 165 -1.43 -30.09 5.58
N PRO A 166 -1.76 -29.38 4.49
CA PRO A 166 -2.92 -29.73 3.67
C PRO A 166 -2.84 -31.19 3.21
N ASN A 167 -3.98 -31.89 3.17
CA ASN A 167 -4.05 -33.27 2.73
C ASN A 167 -4.03 -33.44 1.19
N PHE A 168 -3.46 -32.48 0.49
CA PHE A 168 -3.29 -32.47 -0.96
C PHE A 168 -2.15 -31.54 -1.37
N GLU A 169 -1.55 -31.81 -2.52
CA GLU A 169 -0.50 -30.97 -3.09
C GLU A 169 -1.06 -29.73 -3.75
N ILE A 170 -0.32 -28.63 -3.63
CA ILE A 170 -0.66 -27.34 -4.24
C ILE A 170 0.53 -26.87 -5.07
N TYR A 171 0.32 -26.72 -6.36
CA TYR A 171 1.34 -26.25 -7.29
C TYR A 171 1.27 -24.74 -7.45
N VAL A 172 2.43 -24.12 -7.53
CA VAL A 172 2.58 -22.68 -7.71
C VAL A 172 3.46 -22.44 -8.92
N ASP A 173 2.99 -21.65 -9.87
CA ASP A 173 3.80 -21.17 -10.99
C ASP A 173 4.64 -19.97 -10.53
N ASP A 174 5.72 -20.24 -9.80
CA ASP A 174 6.70 -19.24 -9.37
C ASP A 174 7.98 -19.24 -10.23
N SER A 175 7.95 -19.94 -11.37
CA SER A 175 9.07 -20.09 -12.32
C SER A 175 9.64 -18.78 -12.85
N ASN A 176 8.91 -17.67 -12.68
CA ASN A 176 9.34 -16.31 -12.99
C ASN A 176 9.25 -15.42 -11.74
N THR A 177 9.87 -15.80 -10.66
CA THR A 177 10.30 -14.81 -9.67
C THR A 177 11.43 -14.03 -10.32
N GLU A 178 11.08 -13.15 -11.26
CA GLU A 178 11.97 -12.09 -11.71
C GLU A 178 12.60 -11.49 -10.47
N LYS A 179 13.93 -11.52 -10.39
CA LYS A 179 14.68 -10.74 -9.41
C LYS A 179 14.04 -9.37 -9.45
N ALA A 180 13.60 -8.87 -8.30
CA ALA A 180 13.00 -7.55 -8.25
C ALA A 180 13.97 -6.60 -8.94
N ILE A 181 13.63 -6.17 -10.15
CA ILE A 181 14.43 -5.20 -10.89
C ILE A 181 14.53 -4.02 -9.93
N PHE A 182 15.76 -3.61 -9.64
CA PHE A 182 16.00 -2.43 -8.83
C PHE A 182 15.35 -1.25 -9.58
N ARG A 183 14.17 -0.86 -9.10
CA ARG A 183 13.37 0.16 -9.73
C ARG A 183 13.78 1.49 -9.13
N ASP A 184 14.88 2.01 -9.61
CA ASP A 184 15.23 3.39 -9.35
C ASP A 184 14.61 4.28 -10.42
N MET A 185 14.21 5.48 -10.01
CA MET A 185 13.70 6.49 -10.93
C MET A 185 14.84 7.46 -11.21
N PRO A 186 15.25 7.63 -12.48
CA PRO A 186 16.26 8.63 -12.83
C PRO A 186 15.86 10.03 -12.34
N ASN A 187 16.84 10.87 -11.98
CA ASN A 187 16.56 12.22 -11.51
C ASN A 187 15.79 13.04 -12.54
N SER A 188 16.20 12.99 -13.81
CA SER A 188 15.48 13.67 -14.89
C SER A 188 14.03 13.22 -15.02
N ALA A 189 13.76 11.91 -14.85
CA ALA A 189 12.39 11.38 -14.87
C ALA A 189 11.59 11.84 -13.64
N PHE A 190 12.23 11.93 -12.45
CA PHE A 190 11.63 12.48 -11.26
C PHE A 190 11.27 13.97 -11.44
N GLU A 191 12.17 14.76 -11.95
CA GLU A 191 11.97 16.20 -12.23
C GLU A 191 10.78 16.41 -13.16
N MET A 192 10.74 15.69 -14.28
CA MET A 192 9.62 15.74 -15.22
C MET A 192 8.29 15.36 -14.56
N LEU A 193 8.27 14.28 -13.78
CA LEU A 193 7.07 13.81 -13.08
C LEU A 193 6.63 14.81 -12.00
N PHE A 194 7.57 15.31 -11.20
CA PHE A 194 7.26 16.23 -10.11
C PHE A 194 6.74 17.57 -10.65
N SER A 195 7.38 18.12 -11.70
CA SER A 195 6.93 19.31 -12.40
C SER A 195 5.54 19.12 -12.99
N HIS A 196 5.31 18.01 -13.68
CA HIS A 196 3.99 17.70 -14.23
C HIS A 196 2.90 17.67 -13.14
N ILE A 197 3.20 17.04 -11.99
CA ILE A 197 2.28 17.03 -10.85
C ILE A 197 2.06 18.44 -10.29
N ALA A 198 3.11 19.25 -10.16
CA ALA A 198 3.02 20.61 -9.65
C ALA A 198 2.14 21.50 -10.54
N HIS A 199 2.17 21.30 -11.86
CA HIS A 199 1.38 22.10 -12.81
C HIS A 199 -0.06 21.58 -12.97
N TYR A 200 -0.24 20.28 -13.18
CA TYR A 200 -1.52 19.72 -13.60
C TYR A 200 -2.29 18.99 -12.50
N HIS A 201 -1.62 18.60 -11.42
CA HIS A 201 -2.18 17.80 -10.33
C HIS A 201 -1.79 18.34 -8.95
N LYS A 202 -1.87 19.66 -8.76
CA LYS A 202 -1.46 20.33 -7.50
C LYS A 202 -2.08 19.72 -6.24
N ASP A 203 -3.27 19.16 -6.35
CA ASP A 203 -3.92 18.42 -5.25
C ASP A 203 -3.19 17.13 -4.82
N LEU A 204 -2.23 16.64 -5.61
CA LEU A 204 -1.33 15.53 -5.24
C LEU A 204 0.09 16.01 -4.88
N LEU A 205 0.39 17.29 -5.03
CA LEU A 205 1.75 17.81 -4.87
C LEU A 205 2.33 17.46 -3.50
N MET A 206 1.58 17.73 -2.43
CA MET A 206 2.10 17.55 -1.07
C MET A 206 2.23 16.08 -0.67
N VAL A 207 1.32 15.21 -1.10
CA VAL A 207 1.44 13.77 -0.82
C VAL A 207 2.64 13.15 -1.53
N VAL A 208 3.00 13.67 -2.71
CA VAL A 208 4.23 13.28 -3.44
C VAL A 208 5.47 13.83 -2.75
N ALA A 209 5.48 15.11 -2.35
CA ALA A 209 6.59 15.72 -1.62
C ALA A 209 6.90 14.99 -0.30
N LEU A 210 5.87 14.57 0.45
CA LEU A 210 6.05 13.75 1.64
C LEU A 210 6.73 12.40 1.35
N GLY A 211 6.45 11.82 0.20
CA GLY A 211 7.13 10.61 -0.26
C GLY A 211 8.57 10.84 -0.69
N ALA A 212 8.80 11.91 -1.47
CA ALA A 212 10.08 12.21 -2.09
C ALA A 212 11.09 12.92 -1.17
N PHE A 213 10.63 13.80 -0.29
CA PHE A 213 11.52 14.63 0.53
C PHE A 213 11.55 14.25 2.01
N VAL A 214 10.56 13.48 2.48
CA VAL A 214 10.48 12.99 3.86
C VAL A 214 10.58 11.47 3.93
N GLY A 215 10.49 10.81 2.78
CA GLY A 215 10.58 9.36 2.68
C GLY A 215 9.39 8.63 3.30
N LEU A 216 8.22 9.26 3.44
CA LEU A 216 7.05 8.60 4.01
C LEU A 216 6.53 7.48 3.11
N ARG A 217 5.95 6.45 3.72
CA ARG A 217 5.16 5.50 2.96
C ARG A 217 3.90 6.18 2.42
N PRO A 218 3.41 5.84 1.22
CA PRO A 218 2.25 6.51 0.63
C PRO A 218 1.01 6.52 1.54
N SER A 219 0.81 5.46 2.32
CA SER A 219 -0.30 5.41 3.28
C SER A 219 -0.07 6.30 4.52
N GLU A 220 1.19 6.47 4.96
CA GLU A 220 1.55 7.39 6.04
C GLU A 220 1.36 8.84 5.57
N ALA A 221 1.79 9.17 4.35
CA ALA A 221 1.63 10.50 3.76
C ALA A 221 0.15 10.94 3.68
N CYS A 222 -0.76 10.01 3.38
CA CYS A 222 -2.20 10.31 3.36
C CYS A 222 -2.79 10.56 4.77
N ASN A 223 -2.06 10.25 5.85
CA ASN A 223 -2.52 10.45 7.23
C ASN A 223 -1.91 11.70 7.90
N VAL A 224 -1.17 12.51 7.16
CA VAL A 224 -0.54 13.73 7.69
C VAL A 224 -1.60 14.82 7.85
N ARG A 225 -1.57 15.47 9.02
CA ARG A 225 -2.38 16.65 9.36
C ARG A 225 -1.60 17.92 9.06
N ARG A 226 -2.32 19.01 8.86
CA ARG A 226 -1.72 20.36 8.77
C ARG A 226 -1.20 20.82 10.13
N GLU A 227 -0.42 21.90 10.12
CA GLU A 227 0.08 22.56 11.33
C GLU A 227 -1.04 23.11 12.22
N ASP A 228 -2.12 23.60 11.63
CA ASP A 228 -3.28 24.20 12.30
C ASP A 228 -4.43 23.20 12.55
N SER A 229 -4.16 21.90 12.46
CA SER A 229 -5.19 20.88 12.65
C SER A 229 -5.76 20.91 14.07
N PRO A 230 -7.09 20.92 14.24
CA PRO A 230 -7.73 20.85 15.56
C PRO A 230 -7.48 19.52 16.30
N LEU A 231 -7.01 18.51 15.58
CA LEU A 231 -6.60 17.22 16.14
C LEU A 231 -5.12 17.20 16.60
N GLY A 232 -4.48 18.36 16.64
CA GLY A 232 -3.07 18.55 16.90
C GLY A 232 -2.24 18.64 15.62
N ALA A 233 -1.19 19.45 15.67
CA ALA A 233 -0.32 19.71 14.54
C ALA A 233 0.27 18.42 13.96
N GLY A 234 0.17 18.24 12.64
CA GLY A 234 0.77 17.12 11.93
C GLY A 234 2.11 17.48 11.28
N ILE A 235 2.36 18.77 11.08
CA ILE A 235 3.66 19.33 10.68
C ILE A 235 4.10 20.27 11.76
N LEU A 236 5.33 20.11 12.22
CA LEU A 236 5.96 20.92 13.27
C LEU A 236 7.11 21.70 12.65
N PHE A 237 6.98 23.02 12.61
CA PHE A 237 8.04 23.92 12.15
C PHE A 237 8.82 24.42 13.38
N HIS A 238 10.14 24.22 13.34
CA HIS A 238 11.06 24.75 14.33
C HIS A 238 11.80 25.95 13.73
N GLN A 239 11.61 27.11 14.33
CA GLN A 239 12.13 28.38 13.82
C GLN A 239 13.06 29.02 14.82
N SER A 240 14.09 29.73 14.30
CA SER A 240 14.94 30.63 15.05
C SER A 240 15.21 31.85 14.17
N ASP A 241 15.09 33.05 14.72
CA ASP A 241 15.32 34.31 14.00
C ASP A 241 14.58 34.39 12.64
N ASP A 242 13.29 34.01 12.64
CA ASP A 242 12.39 33.92 11.47
C ASP A 242 12.82 32.91 10.39
N GLN A 243 13.82 32.08 10.66
CA GLN A 243 14.23 31.01 9.74
C GLN A 243 13.81 29.63 10.24
N VAL A 244 13.21 28.84 9.37
CA VAL A 244 12.89 27.44 9.66
C VAL A 244 14.19 26.62 9.53
N PHE A 245 14.64 26.05 10.67
CA PHE A 245 15.86 25.22 10.68
C PHE A 245 15.57 23.72 10.75
N LYS A 246 14.33 23.32 11.08
CA LYS A 246 13.90 21.92 11.15
C LYS A 246 12.40 21.80 10.92
N ILE A 247 12.00 20.77 10.20
CA ILE A 247 10.59 20.39 10.03
C ILE A 247 10.44 18.93 10.44
N GLU A 248 9.41 18.63 11.22
CA GLU A 248 9.06 17.27 11.62
C GLU A 248 7.61 16.95 11.27
N ILE A 249 7.38 15.72 10.83
CA ILE A 249 6.05 15.18 10.55
C ILE A 249 5.63 14.30 11.72
N ASP A 250 4.47 14.60 12.32
CA ASP A 250 3.93 13.83 13.44
C ASP A 250 3.15 12.61 12.97
N LEU A 251 3.78 11.46 13.10
CA LEU A 251 3.23 10.14 12.82
C LEU A 251 3.07 9.30 14.09
N ARG A 252 3.00 9.92 15.27
CA ARG A 252 2.90 9.19 16.55
C ARG A 252 1.53 8.56 16.77
N LYS A 253 0.49 9.10 16.13
CA LYS A 253 -0.87 8.60 16.26
C LYS A 253 -1.63 8.69 14.95
N GLU A 254 -2.27 7.59 14.56
CA GLU A 254 -3.23 7.58 13.46
C GLU A 254 -4.54 8.25 13.91
N MET A 255 -5.00 9.24 13.15
CA MET A 255 -6.18 10.02 13.49
C MET A 255 -7.28 9.85 12.43
N PRO A 256 -8.57 9.92 12.82
CA PRO A 256 -9.66 10.01 11.86
C PRO A 256 -9.61 11.39 11.18
N LEU A 257 -9.37 11.42 9.87
CA LEU A 257 -9.26 12.68 9.11
C LEU A 257 -10.50 12.97 8.25
N ARG A 258 -11.60 12.23 8.45
CA ARG A 258 -12.83 12.33 7.66
C ARG A 258 -14.06 12.10 8.50
N SER A 259 -15.12 12.85 8.23
CA SER A 259 -16.43 12.70 8.88
C SER A 259 -17.08 11.33 8.63
N ASP A 260 -16.81 10.72 7.45
CA ASP A 260 -17.33 9.39 7.10
C ASP A 260 -16.48 8.23 7.69
N LEU A 261 -15.51 8.53 8.54
CA LEU A 261 -14.61 7.59 9.22
C LEU A 261 -13.86 6.62 8.30
N LYS A 262 -13.85 6.88 6.98
CA LYS A 262 -13.07 6.07 6.05
C LYS A 262 -11.58 6.24 6.32
N PRO A 263 -10.81 5.16 6.43
CA PRO A 263 -9.37 5.26 6.62
C PRO A 263 -8.72 6.02 5.46
N THR A 264 -7.87 6.97 5.77
CA THR A 264 -7.08 7.69 4.76
C THR A 264 -5.81 6.95 4.40
N GLY A 265 -5.18 6.35 5.41
CA GLY A 265 -3.97 5.55 5.29
C GLY A 265 -3.62 4.93 6.64
N ARG A 266 -2.49 4.24 6.69
CA ARG A 266 -2.00 3.56 7.89
C ARG A 266 -0.62 4.04 8.26
N ILE A 267 -0.41 4.35 9.54
CA ILE A 267 0.91 4.61 10.10
C ILE A 267 1.54 3.27 10.51
N LYS A 268 2.56 2.85 9.77
CA LYS A 268 3.21 1.54 10.00
C LYS A 268 4.14 1.55 11.21
N LYS A 269 4.74 2.70 11.51
CA LYS A 269 5.62 2.92 12.68
C LYS A 269 5.34 4.31 13.24
N GLU A 270 4.94 4.36 14.49
CA GLU A 270 4.72 5.60 15.22
C GLU A 270 6.06 6.30 15.50
N ARG A 271 6.17 7.58 15.10
CA ARG A 271 7.38 8.40 15.23
C ARG A 271 7.13 9.86 14.91
N LEU A 272 8.07 10.71 15.30
CA LEU A 272 8.33 11.98 14.64
C LEU A 272 9.31 11.71 13.49
N GLN A 273 9.01 12.20 12.30
CA GLN A 273 9.83 12.02 11.10
C GLN A 273 10.38 13.38 10.70
N ALA A 274 11.68 13.58 10.87
CA ALA A 274 12.33 14.80 10.41
C ALA A 274 12.45 14.83 8.89
N VAL A 275 12.32 16.02 8.31
CA VAL A 275 12.74 16.31 6.94
C VAL A 275 14.28 16.42 6.94
N PRO A 276 15.01 15.63 6.15
CA PRO A 276 16.47 15.78 6.05
C PRO A 276 16.85 17.17 5.60
N TYR A 277 17.96 17.68 6.13
CA TYR A 277 18.44 19.04 5.83
C TYR A 277 18.57 19.29 4.32
N ILE A 278 19.05 18.31 3.56
CA ILE A 278 19.20 18.41 2.09
C ILE A 278 17.87 18.64 1.34
N PHE A 279 16.72 18.33 1.97
CA PHE A 279 15.40 18.54 1.41
C PHE A 279 14.60 19.63 2.11
N LEU A 280 15.17 20.31 3.10
CA LEU A 280 14.42 21.24 3.97
C LEU A 280 13.83 22.40 3.16
N GLU A 281 14.65 23.05 2.35
CA GLU A 281 14.27 24.22 1.55
C GLU A 281 13.22 23.84 0.50
N ILE A 282 13.50 22.83 -0.33
CA ILE A 282 12.56 22.38 -1.37
C ILE A 282 11.22 21.90 -0.78
N PHE A 283 11.26 21.29 0.40
CA PHE A 283 10.05 20.87 1.10
C PHE A 283 9.24 22.09 1.56
N LEU A 284 9.91 23.09 2.14
CA LEU A 284 9.25 24.33 2.61
C LEU A 284 8.62 25.11 1.46
N ASP A 285 9.35 25.27 0.36
CA ASP A 285 8.82 25.92 -0.84
C ASP A 285 7.62 25.20 -1.43
N THR A 286 7.72 23.87 -1.52
CA THR A 286 6.61 23.04 -1.98
C THR A 286 5.39 23.15 -1.07
N TYR A 287 5.63 23.18 0.26
CA TYR A 287 4.57 23.38 1.25
C TYR A 287 3.88 24.73 1.07
N ASN A 288 4.63 25.81 0.94
CA ASN A 288 4.10 27.16 0.77
C ASN A 288 3.30 27.30 -0.54
N ASP A 289 3.82 26.76 -1.65
CA ASP A 289 3.08 26.74 -2.94
C ASP A 289 1.78 25.93 -2.83
N TYR A 290 1.83 24.78 -2.13
CA TYR A 290 0.63 23.99 -1.88
C TYR A 290 -0.38 24.70 -0.98
N MET A 291 0.06 25.38 0.09
CA MET A 291 -0.83 26.11 0.98
C MET A 291 -1.49 27.28 0.27
N THR A 292 -0.77 28.01 -0.59
CA THR A 292 -1.34 29.03 -1.47
C THR A 292 -2.41 28.44 -2.41
N TYR A 293 -2.14 27.26 -2.99
CA TYR A 293 -3.17 26.56 -3.78
C TYR A 293 -4.40 26.17 -2.95
N MET A 294 -4.22 25.89 -1.66
CA MET A 294 -5.29 25.52 -0.74
C MET A 294 -6.15 26.71 -0.28
N GLU A 295 -5.67 27.93 -0.42
CA GLU A 295 -6.42 29.14 -0.11
C GLU A 295 -7.74 29.16 -0.91
N GLY A 296 -8.83 29.42 -0.22
CA GLY A 296 -10.17 29.45 -0.84
C GLY A 296 -10.79 28.10 -1.16
N LYS A 297 -10.10 26.98 -0.97
CA LYS A 297 -10.69 25.65 -1.14
C LYS A 297 -11.63 25.32 0.01
N LYS A 298 -12.77 24.74 -0.31
CA LYS A 298 -13.70 24.20 0.70
C LYS A 298 -13.25 22.81 1.10
N TYR A 299 -13.04 22.59 2.40
CA TYR A 299 -12.65 21.27 2.94
C TYR A 299 -13.22 21.08 4.35
N GLU A 300 -13.19 19.83 4.83
CA GLU A 300 -13.63 19.48 6.18
C GLU A 300 -12.61 20.03 7.23
N LYS A 301 -12.88 21.22 7.76
CA LYS A 301 -11.96 21.94 8.67
C LYS A 301 -11.72 21.21 10.00
N ASP A 302 -12.74 20.48 10.49
CA ASP A 302 -12.72 19.84 11.80
C ASP A 302 -11.64 18.76 11.95
N TYR A 303 -11.06 18.31 10.86
CA TYR A 303 -10.04 17.26 10.85
C TYR A 303 -8.64 17.77 10.46
N GLY A 304 -8.53 18.91 9.82
CA GLY A 304 -7.27 19.51 9.38
C GLY A 304 -6.34 18.58 8.60
N PRO A 305 -6.84 17.80 7.61
CA PRO A 305 -5.96 16.96 6.79
C PRO A 305 -5.06 17.81 5.92
N LEU A 306 -3.80 17.40 5.73
CA LEU A 306 -2.91 18.09 4.79
C LEU A 306 -3.30 17.81 3.34
N ASN A 307 -3.51 16.55 2.99
CA ASN A 307 -3.78 16.15 1.63
C ASN A 307 -5.28 15.97 1.39
N LEU A 308 -5.82 16.64 0.39
CA LEU A 308 -7.24 16.61 0.04
C LEU A 308 -7.47 15.91 -1.30
N ASN A 309 -8.61 15.25 -1.41
CA ASN A 309 -9.14 14.83 -2.70
C ASN A 309 -9.93 16.00 -3.35
N ARG A 310 -10.33 15.84 -4.62
CA ARG A 310 -11.09 16.85 -5.39
C ARG A 310 -12.45 17.21 -4.77
N ARG A 311 -12.93 16.47 -3.78
CA ARG A 311 -14.19 16.72 -3.06
C ARG A 311 -13.99 17.45 -1.72
N GLY A 312 -12.76 17.89 -1.43
CA GLY A 312 -12.42 18.57 -0.16
C GLY A 312 -12.36 17.66 1.06
N LYS A 313 -12.37 16.34 0.88
CA LYS A 313 -12.16 15.35 1.95
C LYS A 313 -10.72 14.88 1.97
N ALA A 314 -10.24 14.42 3.11
CA ALA A 314 -8.90 13.86 3.21
C ALA A 314 -8.65 12.78 2.15
N LEU A 315 -7.50 12.86 1.50
CA LEU A 315 -7.06 11.95 0.45
C LEU A 315 -6.81 10.55 1.04
N SER A 316 -7.47 9.53 0.52
CA SER A 316 -7.18 8.14 0.90
C SER A 316 -6.09 7.53 0.02
N TYR A 317 -5.36 6.57 0.58
CA TYR A 317 -4.32 5.84 -0.15
C TYR A 317 -4.84 5.20 -1.45
N ASP A 318 -6.05 4.61 -1.42
CA ASP A 318 -6.63 3.98 -2.60
C ASP A 318 -6.89 5.00 -3.73
N VAL A 319 -7.40 6.18 -3.39
CA VAL A 319 -7.61 7.28 -4.37
C VAL A 319 -6.28 7.80 -4.88
N TYR A 320 -5.29 8.00 -4.00
CA TYR A 320 -3.95 8.41 -4.40
C TYR A 320 -3.31 7.41 -5.36
N TYR A 321 -3.35 6.13 -5.01
CA TYR A 321 -2.80 5.04 -5.84
C TYR A 321 -3.44 4.98 -7.23
N GLN A 322 -4.77 5.06 -7.31
CA GLN A 322 -5.50 5.02 -8.58
C GLN A 322 -5.15 6.22 -9.46
N ARG A 323 -5.13 7.42 -8.88
CA ARG A 323 -4.79 8.64 -9.60
C ARG A 323 -3.34 8.64 -10.08
N PHE A 324 -2.41 8.25 -9.22
CA PHE A 324 -1.00 8.11 -9.58
C PHE A 324 -0.81 7.15 -10.76
N ARG A 325 -1.44 5.98 -10.71
CA ARG A 325 -1.40 5.04 -11.83
C ARG A 325 -1.92 5.60 -13.14
N LYS A 326 -3.00 6.38 -13.05
CA LYS A 326 -3.58 7.05 -14.22
C LYS A 326 -2.59 8.06 -14.81
N ILE A 327 -2.03 8.93 -13.98
CA ILE A 327 -1.02 9.93 -14.40
C ILE A 327 0.16 9.23 -15.09
N ILE A 328 0.72 8.20 -14.47
CA ILE A 328 1.86 7.48 -15.04
C ILE A 328 1.50 6.88 -16.41
N ARG A 329 0.37 6.17 -16.52
CA ARG A 329 0.02 5.44 -17.74
C ARG A 329 -0.43 6.33 -18.88
N GLU A 330 -1.28 7.31 -18.58
CA GLU A 330 -1.95 8.10 -19.60
C GLU A 330 -1.16 9.38 -19.97
N GLU A 331 -0.38 9.92 -19.01
CA GLU A 331 0.27 11.21 -19.19
C GLU A 331 1.81 11.08 -19.25
N MET A 332 2.44 10.42 -18.26
CA MET A 332 3.90 10.43 -18.15
C MET A 332 4.61 9.45 -19.07
N ILE A 333 4.12 8.25 -19.29
CA ILE A 333 4.75 7.30 -20.23
C ILE A 333 4.91 7.92 -21.63
N PRO A 334 3.88 8.54 -22.24
CA PRO A 334 4.04 9.22 -23.53
C PRO A 334 5.06 10.38 -23.50
N ILE A 335 5.19 11.09 -22.37
CA ILE A 335 6.16 12.18 -22.19
C ILE A 335 7.57 11.59 -22.09
N PHE A 336 7.78 10.59 -21.26
CA PHE A 336 9.08 9.94 -21.08
C PHE A 336 9.62 9.34 -22.40
N LEU A 337 8.76 8.70 -23.18
CA LEU A 337 9.16 8.08 -24.46
C LEU A 337 9.54 9.10 -25.54
N LYS A 338 9.18 10.37 -25.36
CA LYS A 338 9.54 11.47 -26.28
C LYS A 338 10.71 12.32 -25.77
N SER A 339 11.28 11.97 -24.63
CA SER A 339 12.43 12.70 -24.06
C SER A 339 13.68 12.53 -24.93
N ASP A 340 14.52 13.53 -24.94
CA ASP A 340 15.88 13.45 -25.55
C ASP A 340 16.87 12.73 -24.63
N ASP A 341 16.53 12.52 -23.35
CA ASP A 341 17.32 11.79 -22.37
C ASP A 341 17.09 10.28 -22.49
N ALA A 342 18.14 9.54 -22.85
CA ALA A 342 18.09 8.10 -23.05
C ALA A 342 17.67 7.33 -21.77
N GLU A 343 18.06 7.80 -20.58
CA GLU A 343 17.67 7.17 -19.30
C GLU A 343 16.17 7.35 -19.05
N VAL A 344 15.63 8.52 -19.37
CA VAL A 344 14.18 8.79 -19.26
C VAL A 344 13.39 7.94 -20.25
N VAL A 345 13.87 7.82 -21.49
CA VAL A 345 13.22 6.96 -22.50
C VAL A 345 13.22 5.50 -22.05
N PHE A 346 14.35 5.00 -21.58
CA PHE A 346 14.47 3.63 -21.07
C PHE A 346 13.54 3.40 -19.87
N PHE A 347 13.46 4.37 -18.94
CA PHE A 347 12.53 4.30 -17.82
C PHE A 347 11.08 4.28 -18.30
N GLY A 348 10.73 5.09 -19.30
CA GLY A 348 9.41 5.08 -19.95
C GLY A 348 9.05 3.72 -20.56
N GLN A 349 9.99 3.07 -21.27
CA GLN A 349 9.82 1.72 -21.82
C GLN A 349 9.59 0.68 -20.71
N LEU A 350 10.38 0.75 -19.64
CA LEU A 350 10.22 -0.14 -18.48
C LEU A 350 8.84 0.01 -17.83
N LEU A 351 8.27 1.22 -17.81
CA LEU A 351 6.93 1.48 -17.27
C LEU A 351 5.80 0.97 -18.15
N GLN A 352 6.02 0.73 -19.44
CA GLN A 352 5.02 0.07 -20.30
C GLN A 352 4.82 -1.38 -19.88
N GLU A 353 5.88 -2.08 -19.53
CA GLU A 353 5.85 -3.49 -19.12
C GLU A 353 5.55 -3.67 -17.64
N HIS A 354 6.01 -2.75 -16.80
CA HIS A 354 5.96 -2.86 -15.35
C HIS A 354 5.18 -1.73 -14.69
N ASN A 355 4.28 -2.09 -13.78
CA ASN A 355 3.55 -1.12 -12.98
C ASN A 355 4.43 -0.59 -11.84
N ILE A 356 4.43 0.73 -11.65
CA ILE A 356 4.97 1.36 -10.45
C ILE A 356 3.84 1.83 -9.53
N SER A 357 4.20 2.01 -8.27
CA SER A 357 3.31 2.56 -7.24
C SER A 357 3.91 3.82 -6.64
N PRO A 358 3.16 4.63 -5.89
CA PRO A 358 3.70 5.81 -5.22
C PRO A 358 4.88 5.53 -4.27
N HIS A 359 5.17 4.27 -3.95
CA HIS A 359 6.40 3.89 -3.25
C HIS A 359 7.68 4.28 -3.98
N ILE A 360 7.61 4.55 -5.29
CA ILE A 360 8.77 4.98 -6.09
C ILE A 360 9.41 6.25 -5.53
N PHE A 361 8.63 7.18 -5.00
CA PHE A 361 9.14 8.41 -4.38
C PHE A 361 9.99 8.12 -3.14
N ARG A 362 9.57 7.17 -2.32
CA ARG A 362 10.36 6.74 -1.17
C ARG A 362 11.62 5.95 -1.58
N HIS A 363 11.59 5.24 -2.73
CA HIS A 363 12.79 4.64 -3.31
C HIS A 363 13.77 5.75 -3.73
N TRP A 364 13.30 6.70 -4.52
CA TRP A 364 14.09 7.86 -4.95
C TRP A 364 14.69 8.62 -3.74
N TYR A 365 13.89 8.94 -2.72
CA TYR A 365 14.36 9.53 -1.46
C TYR A 365 15.54 8.75 -0.87
N THR A 366 15.44 7.44 -0.81
CA THR A 366 16.48 6.60 -0.22
C THR A 366 17.75 6.63 -1.05
N THR A 367 17.63 6.61 -2.37
CA THR A 367 18.76 6.73 -3.30
C THR A 367 19.46 8.07 -3.12
N GLN A 368 18.72 9.18 -3.01
CA GLN A 368 19.31 10.50 -2.77
C GLN A 368 20.05 10.58 -1.43
N LEU A 369 19.54 9.99 -0.36
CA LEU A 369 20.25 9.92 0.92
C LEU A 369 21.58 9.16 0.80
N VAL A 370 21.59 8.04 0.10
CA VAL A 370 22.83 7.26 -0.13
C VAL A 370 23.82 8.06 -0.97
N LEU A 371 23.36 8.75 -2.00
CA LEU A 371 24.18 9.62 -2.85
C LEU A 371 24.74 10.83 -2.08
N SER A 372 23.98 11.40 -1.13
CA SER A 372 24.43 12.50 -0.27
C SER A 372 25.41 12.06 0.83
N GLY A 373 25.76 10.78 0.89
CA GLY A 373 26.81 10.28 1.78
C GLY A 373 26.36 9.39 2.92
N VAL A 374 25.04 9.18 3.13
CA VAL A 374 24.55 8.24 4.15
C VAL A 374 25.07 6.84 3.84
N SER A 375 25.90 6.30 4.73
CA SER A 375 26.57 5.00 4.56
C SER A 375 26.21 3.99 5.65
N GLU A 376 25.72 4.47 6.79
CA GLU A 376 25.35 3.62 7.92
C GLU A 376 23.91 3.14 7.81
N ILE A 377 23.72 1.83 8.00
CA ILE A 377 22.38 1.21 7.91
C ILE A 377 21.43 1.75 8.97
N SER A 378 21.93 2.05 10.16
CA SER A 378 21.15 2.61 11.29
C SER A 378 20.63 4.00 10.96
N GLU A 379 21.46 4.83 10.34
CA GLU A 379 21.10 6.18 9.90
C GLU A 379 20.03 6.12 8.81
N LEU A 380 20.24 5.28 7.79
CA LEU A 380 19.28 5.09 6.71
C LEU A 380 17.94 4.52 7.22
N MET A 381 17.98 3.58 8.16
CA MET A 381 16.78 3.05 8.82
C MET A 381 16.03 4.13 9.62
N SER A 382 16.77 4.99 10.32
CA SER A 382 16.21 6.10 11.08
C SER A 382 15.54 7.10 10.16
N ALA A 383 16.24 7.54 9.11
CA ALA A 383 15.72 8.47 8.12
C ALA A 383 14.48 7.93 7.38
N ARG A 384 14.37 6.62 7.22
CA ARG A 384 13.21 5.95 6.58
C ARG A 384 12.12 5.55 7.56
N GLY A 385 12.39 5.50 8.85
CA GLY A 385 11.48 4.91 9.84
C GLY A 385 11.23 3.43 9.61
N ASP A 386 12.26 2.65 9.24
CA ASP A 386 12.15 1.19 9.06
C ASP A 386 12.33 0.46 10.40
N LYS A 387 11.68 -0.71 10.53
CA LYS A 387 11.81 -1.58 11.73
C LYS A 387 12.90 -2.62 11.56
N SER A 388 13.23 -2.99 10.32
CA SER A 388 14.21 -4.02 10.01
C SER A 388 15.19 -3.54 8.93
N PRO A 389 16.42 -4.04 8.96
CA PRO A 389 17.49 -3.58 8.08
C PRO A 389 17.35 -4.04 6.62
N GLU A 390 16.59 -5.09 6.34
CA GLU A 390 16.60 -5.75 5.02
C GLU A 390 16.26 -4.77 3.89
N SER A 391 15.28 -3.89 4.11
CA SER A 391 14.87 -2.93 3.08
C SER A 391 15.86 -1.76 2.90
N ALA A 392 16.64 -1.44 3.93
CA ALA A 392 17.70 -0.42 3.86
C ALA A 392 18.99 -1.01 3.27
N TRP A 393 19.28 -2.28 3.62
CA TRP A 393 20.47 -3.00 3.21
C TRP A 393 20.64 -3.08 1.69
N VAL A 394 19.56 -3.30 0.95
CA VAL A 394 19.57 -3.40 -0.51
C VAL A 394 20.17 -2.14 -1.15
N TYR A 395 19.88 -0.95 -0.63
CA TYR A 395 20.42 0.31 -1.17
C TYR A 395 21.90 0.47 -0.87
N LEU A 396 22.36 0.10 0.32
CA LEU A 396 23.77 0.18 0.69
C LEU A 396 24.62 -0.85 -0.06
N GLN A 397 24.10 -2.06 -0.30
CA GLN A 397 24.77 -3.07 -1.12
C GLN A 397 24.96 -2.61 -2.57
N ASN A 398 23.99 -1.87 -3.12
CA ASN A 398 24.03 -1.37 -4.49
C ASN A 398 24.64 0.03 -4.61
N LYS A 399 25.23 0.57 -3.53
CA LYS A 399 25.83 1.91 -3.51
C LYS A 399 26.80 2.13 -4.66
N GLY A 400 27.63 1.15 -4.97
CA GLY A 400 28.62 1.23 -6.06
C GLY A 400 27.97 1.30 -7.46
N GLU A 401 26.89 0.57 -7.70
CA GLU A 401 26.09 0.65 -8.93
C GLU A 401 25.31 1.97 -9.01
N ILE A 402 24.67 2.35 -7.90
CA ILE A 402 24.00 3.65 -7.78
C ILE A 402 24.96 4.78 -8.07
N ALA A 403 26.14 4.80 -7.44
CA ALA A 403 27.15 5.82 -7.67
C ALA A 403 27.71 5.81 -9.12
N LYS A 404 27.79 4.67 -9.79
CA LYS A 404 28.19 4.59 -11.19
C LYS A 404 27.12 5.14 -12.13
N GLN A 405 25.86 4.83 -11.88
CA GLN A 405 24.73 5.35 -12.68
C GLN A 405 24.60 6.87 -12.54
N TYR A 406 24.86 7.41 -11.35
CA TYR A 406 24.76 8.84 -11.06
C TYR A 406 26.09 9.57 -11.03
N GLY A 407 27.22 8.88 -11.16
CA GLY A 407 28.57 9.45 -11.12
C GLY A 407 28.91 10.38 -12.28
N GLN A 408 28.05 10.46 -13.30
CA GLN A 408 28.12 11.47 -14.36
C GLN A 408 27.26 12.70 -14.06
N VAL A 409 26.34 12.61 -13.08
CA VAL A 409 25.49 13.71 -12.65
C VAL A 409 26.08 14.28 -11.37
N ASN A 410 27.09 15.12 -11.56
CA ASN A 410 27.92 15.68 -10.49
C ASN A 410 27.14 16.71 -9.73
N ASN A 411 26.22 16.69 -9.02
CA ASN A 411 25.51 17.61 -8.11
C ASN A 411 23.99 17.31 -7.94
N GLY A 412 23.53 16.13 -8.24
CA GLY A 412 22.15 15.72 -8.39
C GLY A 412 21.06 16.38 -7.53
N VAL A 413 21.28 16.51 -6.21
CA VAL A 413 20.29 17.16 -5.33
C VAL A 413 20.37 18.67 -5.40
N PHE A 414 21.57 19.24 -5.46
CA PHE A 414 21.75 20.69 -5.55
C PHE A 414 21.35 21.24 -6.92
N ASP A 415 21.64 20.52 -8.00
CA ASP A 415 21.18 20.90 -9.34
C ASP A 415 19.67 20.81 -9.46
N TYR A 416 19.07 19.81 -8.84
CA TYR A 416 17.62 19.69 -8.74
C TYR A 416 17.00 20.84 -7.92
N MET A 417 17.58 21.20 -6.79
CA MET A 417 17.11 22.31 -5.96
C MET A 417 17.20 23.64 -6.72
N ASN A 418 18.31 23.88 -7.43
CA ASN A 418 18.49 25.05 -8.27
C ASN A 418 17.51 25.09 -9.44
N TRP A 419 17.31 23.95 -10.11
CA TRP A 419 16.31 23.85 -11.18
C TRP A 419 14.89 24.14 -10.64
N ARG A 420 14.53 23.56 -9.52
CA ARG A 420 13.21 23.75 -8.89
C ARG A 420 13.00 25.21 -8.46
N ALA A 421 14.01 25.84 -7.89
CA ALA A 421 13.97 27.25 -7.55
C ALA A 421 13.76 28.12 -8.81
N ASN A 422 14.47 27.83 -9.89
CA ASN A 422 14.32 28.53 -11.15
C ASN A 422 12.93 28.32 -11.77
N GLU A 423 12.39 27.12 -11.73
CA GLU A 423 11.05 26.83 -12.28
C GLU A 423 9.92 27.46 -11.46
N LEU A 424 10.07 27.48 -10.12
CA LEU A 424 9.06 28.09 -9.24
C LEU A 424 9.16 29.63 -9.19
N PHE A 425 10.35 30.19 -9.37
CA PHE A 425 10.63 31.61 -9.14
C PHE A 425 11.22 32.33 -10.36
N GLY A 426 11.63 31.60 -11.41
CA GLY A 426 12.24 32.18 -12.61
C GLY A 426 11.39 33.24 -13.27
N ASP A 427 10.10 33.02 -13.39
CA ASP A 427 9.14 34.00 -13.93
C ASP A 427 8.91 35.23 -13.03
N LYS A 428 9.37 35.17 -11.77
CA LYS A 428 9.25 36.31 -10.83
C LYS A 428 10.51 37.20 -10.80
N LEU A 429 11.63 36.69 -11.29
CA LEU A 429 12.89 37.44 -11.33
C LEU A 429 13.05 38.29 -12.62
N GLU A 430 12.22 38.03 -13.63
CA GLU A 430 12.17 38.81 -14.87
C GLU A 430 11.07 39.90 -14.87
N ARG A 431 10.46 40.19 -13.73
CA ARG A 431 9.56 41.33 -13.49
C ARG A 431 10.16 42.22 -12.40
#